data_eb8f050bb591f7372592aa6440442567
#
_entry.id   eb8f050bb591f7372592aa6440442567
#
_cell.length_a   1.000
_cell.length_b   1.000
_cell.length_c   1.000
_cell.angle_alpha   90.00
_cell.angle_beta   90.00
_cell.angle_gamma   90.00
#
_symmetry.space_group_name_H-M   'P 1'
#
loop_
_entity.id
_entity.type
_entity.pdbx_description
1 polymer ?
#
loop_
_entity_poly.entity_id
_entity_poly.type
_entity_poly.pdbx_seq_one_letter_code
_entity_poly.pdbx_strand_id
1 'polypeptide(L)'
;PEQMAMILSGNIYESEPNFTSADQSIRFKVMSGVQNNLKKGGSIADNLTKNATFRDICTKVASNNGLGLKYDNKIPNKVIGDYAFQGTPYQQVMKLRELMPLSVNIAINNKTLEVSYTNSSGAKKIIISGDSGMIGTPKPTSTGCIVTILLNPTLSINTFIEIQSKKLPQLNAL
;
A
#
# COMPACT_ATOMS: atom_id res chain seq x y z
N PRO A 1 -23.32 12.64 -17.14
CA PRO A 1 -22.62 11.41 -17.50
C PRO A 1 -21.83 10.95 -16.28
N GLU A 2 -22.15 9.75 -15.78
CA GLU A 2 -21.39 9.12 -14.71
C GLU A 2 -19.97 8.88 -15.20
N GLN A 3 -19.01 9.47 -14.55
CA GLN A 3 -17.60 9.29 -14.88
C GLN A 3 -17.14 7.96 -14.32
N MET A 4 -16.90 6.98 -15.17
CA MET A 4 -16.30 5.71 -14.74
C MET A 4 -14.86 5.95 -14.29
N ALA A 5 -14.54 5.56 -13.06
CA ALA A 5 -13.18 5.63 -12.52
C ALA A 5 -12.57 4.22 -12.46
N MET A 6 -11.34 4.08 -12.92
CA MET A 6 -10.59 2.84 -12.79
C MET A 6 -10.13 2.67 -11.34
N ILE A 7 -10.56 1.58 -10.69
CA ILE A 7 -10.29 1.31 -9.29
C ILE A 7 -9.11 0.35 -9.11
N LEU A 8 -9.05 -0.66 -9.98
CA LEU A 8 -8.00 -1.69 -9.92
C LEU A 8 -7.67 -2.14 -11.35
N SER A 9 -6.37 -2.30 -11.61
CA SER A 9 -5.85 -2.94 -12.81
C SER A 9 -4.94 -4.09 -12.41
N GLY A 10 -5.18 -5.28 -12.98
CA GLY A 10 -4.40 -6.46 -12.63
C GLY A 10 -4.86 -7.71 -13.39
N ASN A 11 -4.24 -8.84 -13.04
CA ASN A 11 -4.59 -10.13 -13.61
C ASN A 11 -5.55 -10.87 -12.68
N ILE A 12 -6.60 -11.45 -13.28
CA ILE A 12 -7.48 -12.37 -12.57
C ILE A 12 -6.70 -13.66 -12.33
N TYR A 13 -6.56 -14.08 -11.09
CA TYR A 13 -5.89 -15.33 -10.73
C TYR A 13 -6.86 -16.39 -10.22
N GLU A 14 -8.07 -15.98 -9.86
CA GLU A 14 -9.12 -16.88 -9.38
C GLU A 14 -10.48 -16.32 -9.76
N SER A 15 -11.38 -17.17 -10.22
CA SER A 15 -12.79 -16.85 -10.47
C SER A 15 -13.67 -17.92 -9.82
N GLU A 16 -14.57 -17.48 -8.96
CA GLU A 16 -15.52 -18.36 -8.25
C GLU A 16 -16.94 -18.01 -8.71
N PRO A 17 -17.55 -18.81 -9.58
CA PRO A 17 -18.96 -18.64 -9.91
C PRO A 17 -19.85 -19.13 -8.77
N ASN A 18 -20.87 -18.37 -8.43
CA ASN A 18 -21.90 -18.75 -7.46
C ASN A 18 -23.25 -18.82 -8.17
N PHE A 19 -23.74 -20.04 -8.38
CA PHE A 19 -25.02 -20.33 -9.03
C PHE A 19 -26.07 -20.91 -8.06
N THR A 20 -25.84 -20.79 -6.75
CA THR A 20 -26.71 -21.43 -5.74
C THR A 20 -27.91 -20.61 -5.34
N SER A 21 -28.06 -19.38 -5.82
CA SER A 21 -29.19 -18.48 -5.54
C SER A 21 -29.84 -17.99 -6.83
N ALA A 22 -31.05 -17.42 -6.70
CA ALA A 22 -31.71 -16.76 -7.82
C ALA A 22 -30.86 -15.65 -8.45
N ASP A 23 -29.97 -15.05 -7.63
CA ASP A 23 -28.99 -14.07 -8.07
C ASP A 23 -27.68 -14.79 -8.41
N GLN A 24 -27.40 -14.91 -9.69
CA GLN A 24 -26.11 -15.43 -10.15
C GLN A 24 -25.02 -14.39 -10.00
N SER A 25 -23.92 -14.77 -9.37
CA SER A 25 -22.78 -13.88 -9.18
C SER A 25 -21.45 -14.58 -9.49
N ILE A 26 -20.48 -13.80 -9.95
CA ILE A 26 -19.12 -14.27 -10.15
C ILE A 26 -18.20 -13.40 -9.29
N ARG A 27 -17.42 -14.07 -8.44
CA ARG A 27 -16.38 -13.41 -7.65
C ARG A 27 -15.04 -13.55 -8.39
N PHE A 28 -14.39 -12.42 -8.65
CA PHE A 28 -13.04 -12.40 -9.18
C PHE A 28 -12.05 -11.99 -8.10
N LYS A 29 -10.95 -12.74 -7.97
CA LYS A 29 -9.78 -12.30 -7.21
C LYS A 29 -8.75 -11.78 -8.20
N VAL A 30 -8.39 -10.51 -8.05
CA VAL A 30 -7.47 -9.80 -8.96
C VAL A 30 -6.22 -9.43 -8.20
N MET A 31 -5.06 -9.69 -8.79
CA MET A 31 -3.76 -9.28 -8.26
C MET A 31 -3.14 -8.27 -9.22
N SER A 32 -2.60 -7.18 -8.69
CA SER A 32 -1.82 -6.24 -9.50
C SER A 32 -0.71 -7.00 -10.24
N GLY A 33 -0.62 -6.79 -11.56
CA GLY A 33 0.37 -7.45 -12.40
C GLY A 33 1.81 -7.21 -11.94
N VAL A 34 2.08 -6.02 -11.41
CA VAL A 34 3.38 -5.65 -10.83
C VAL A 34 3.70 -6.51 -9.61
N GLN A 35 2.76 -6.66 -8.68
CA GLN A 35 3.00 -7.50 -7.49
C GLN A 35 3.20 -8.97 -7.85
N ASN A 36 2.49 -9.47 -8.84
CA ASN A 36 2.66 -10.85 -9.30
C ASN A 36 4.06 -11.05 -9.91
N ASN A 37 4.52 -10.13 -10.73
CA ASN A 37 5.86 -10.18 -11.33
C ASN A 37 6.96 -10.08 -10.25
N LEU A 38 6.77 -9.21 -9.24
CA LEU A 38 7.72 -9.07 -8.14
C LEU A 38 7.81 -10.35 -7.29
N LYS A 39 6.72 -11.07 -7.09
CA LYS A 39 6.73 -12.35 -6.36
C LYS A 39 7.35 -13.49 -7.14
N LYS A 40 7.19 -13.48 -8.46
CA LYS A 40 7.70 -14.52 -9.38
C LYS A 40 9.10 -14.20 -9.93
N GLY A 41 9.56 -12.97 -9.76
CA GLY A 41 10.88 -12.53 -10.20
C GLY A 41 12.00 -13.37 -9.56
N GLY A 42 13.05 -13.64 -10.33
CA GLY A 42 14.25 -14.30 -9.84
C GLY A 42 14.92 -13.53 -8.72
N SER A 43 15.75 -14.21 -7.93
CA SER A 43 16.56 -13.56 -6.91
C SER A 43 17.58 -12.64 -7.57
N ILE A 44 17.63 -11.39 -7.13
CA ILE A 44 18.62 -10.40 -7.55
C ILE A 44 19.62 -10.27 -6.40
N ALA A 45 20.90 -10.44 -6.71
CA ALA A 45 22.01 -10.14 -5.79
C ALA A 45 22.73 -8.87 -6.27
N ASP A 46 22.79 -7.88 -5.43
CA ASP A 46 23.44 -6.60 -5.71
C ASP A 46 23.92 -5.99 -4.39
N ASN A 47 24.80 -5.01 -4.43
CA ASN A 47 25.28 -4.34 -3.23
C ASN A 47 25.47 -2.85 -3.45
N LEU A 48 25.34 -2.09 -2.38
CA LEU A 48 25.78 -0.71 -2.26
C LEU A 48 26.87 -0.67 -1.20
N THR A 49 28.02 -0.10 -1.56
CA THR A 49 29.18 0.03 -0.67
C THR A 49 29.33 1.47 -0.20
N LYS A 50 29.86 1.63 1.02
CA LYS A 50 30.26 2.89 1.67
C LYS A 50 29.17 3.97 1.73
N ASN A 51 28.70 4.22 2.93
CA ASN A 51 27.81 5.35 3.25
C ASN A 51 26.49 5.40 2.45
N ALA A 52 25.99 4.25 1.98
CA ALA A 52 24.69 4.21 1.31
C ALA A 52 23.61 4.77 2.23
N THR A 53 22.85 5.71 1.71
CA THR A 53 21.71 6.28 2.43
C THR A 53 20.46 5.45 2.19
N PHE A 54 19.47 5.58 3.07
CA PHE A 54 18.19 4.91 2.89
C PHE A 54 17.55 5.23 1.52
N ARG A 55 17.69 6.47 1.05
CA ARG A 55 17.19 6.87 -0.26
C ARG A 55 17.93 6.17 -1.41
N ASP A 56 19.24 5.99 -1.29
CA ASP A 56 20.03 5.27 -2.31
C ASP A 56 19.59 3.81 -2.39
N ILE A 57 19.34 3.19 -1.23
CA ILE A 57 18.82 1.81 -1.15
C ILE A 57 17.44 1.73 -1.82
N CYS A 58 16.51 2.64 -1.50
CA CYS A 58 15.20 2.69 -2.14
C CYS A 58 15.30 2.89 -3.66
N THR A 59 16.21 3.77 -4.11
CA THR A 59 16.44 4.03 -5.53
C THR A 59 16.94 2.77 -6.23
N LYS A 60 17.89 2.07 -5.63
CA LYS A 60 18.45 0.84 -6.18
C LYS A 60 17.41 -0.28 -6.23
N VAL A 61 16.63 -0.47 -5.15
CA VAL A 61 15.53 -1.45 -5.15
C VAL A 61 14.48 -1.12 -6.22
N ALA A 62 14.11 0.14 -6.38
CA ALA A 62 13.16 0.55 -7.41
C ALA A 62 13.70 0.25 -8.81
N SER A 63 14.95 0.67 -9.11
CA SER A 63 15.57 0.47 -10.43
C SER A 63 15.74 -1.01 -10.77
N ASN A 64 16.22 -1.83 -9.82
CA ASN A 64 16.41 -3.27 -10.02
C ASN A 64 15.10 -4.00 -10.32
N ASN A 65 13.97 -3.41 -9.95
CA ASN A 65 12.65 -4.00 -10.10
C ASN A 65 11.79 -3.32 -11.18
N GLY A 66 12.37 -2.41 -11.96
CA GLY A 66 11.65 -1.67 -12.98
C GLY A 66 10.51 -0.80 -12.43
N LEU A 67 10.67 -0.32 -11.20
CA LEU A 67 9.71 0.56 -10.52
C LEU A 67 10.20 2.02 -10.58
N GLY A 68 9.26 2.95 -10.68
CA GLY A 68 9.53 4.35 -10.33
C GLY A 68 9.72 4.50 -8.82
N LEU A 69 10.35 5.57 -8.38
CA LEU A 69 10.47 5.92 -6.97
C LEU A 69 9.77 7.25 -6.69
N LYS A 70 8.86 7.24 -5.71
CA LYS A 70 8.29 8.42 -5.10
C LYS A 70 8.70 8.47 -3.64
N TYR A 71 9.57 9.39 -3.30
CA TYR A 71 10.19 9.51 -1.99
C TYR A 71 9.81 10.84 -1.35
N ASP A 72 9.24 10.79 -0.14
CA ASP A 72 8.90 11.98 0.62
C ASP A 72 10.18 12.61 1.21
N ASN A 73 10.47 13.85 0.82
CA ASN A 73 11.66 14.59 1.27
C ASN A 73 11.66 14.90 2.78
N LYS A 74 10.55 14.71 3.47
CA LYS A 74 10.46 14.83 4.93
C LYS A 74 11.09 13.66 5.67
N ILE A 75 11.34 12.54 4.97
CA ILE A 75 11.97 11.36 5.56
C ILE A 75 13.45 11.64 5.76
N PRO A 76 13.99 11.48 6.99
CA PRO A 76 15.41 11.63 7.23
C PRO A 76 16.23 10.70 6.33
N ASN A 77 17.17 11.25 5.59
CA ASN A 77 18.05 10.45 4.75
C ASN A 77 19.18 9.83 5.58
N LYS A 78 18.82 8.79 6.33
CA LYS A 78 19.74 8.10 7.24
C LYS A 78 20.81 7.33 6.45
N VAL A 79 22.06 7.47 6.88
CA VAL A 79 23.16 6.60 6.40
C VAL A 79 22.99 5.22 7.02
N ILE A 80 22.90 4.20 6.18
CA ILE A 80 22.75 2.80 6.60
C ILE A 80 24.10 2.09 6.58
N GLY A 81 25.03 2.53 5.72
CA GLY A 81 26.31 1.88 5.48
C GLY A 81 26.26 0.90 4.31
N ASP A 82 27.06 -0.15 4.38
CA ASP A 82 27.07 -1.17 3.34
C ASP A 82 25.77 -1.96 3.36
N TYR A 83 25.13 -2.11 2.19
CA TYR A 83 23.88 -2.82 2.08
C TYR A 83 23.90 -3.86 0.95
N ALA A 84 23.62 -5.10 1.32
CA ALA A 84 23.52 -6.21 0.37
C ALA A 84 22.06 -6.52 0.06
N PHE A 85 21.73 -6.51 -1.22
CA PHE A 85 20.42 -6.88 -1.72
C PHE A 85 20.39 -8.38 -1.97
N GLN A 86 19.45 -9.08 -1.35
CA GLN A 86 19.22 -10.51 -1.56
C GLN A 86 17.73 -10.81 -1.62
N GLY A 87 17.38 -11.78 -2.44
CA GLY A 87 16.02 -12.31 -2.55
C GLY A 87 15.25 -11.78 -3.73
N THR A 88 14.00 -12.19 -3.79
CA THR A 88 13.08 -11.72 -4.82
C THR A 88 12.81 -10.22 -4.69
N PRO A 89 12.39 -9.55 -5.75
CA PRO A 89 11.98 -8.15 -5.72
C PRO A 89 11.04 -7.82 -4.57
N TYR A 90 10.06 -8.68 -4.34
CA TYR A 90 9.10 -8.51 -3.24
C TYR A 90 9.78 -8.56 -1.87
N GLN A 91 10.69 -9.51 -1.66
CA GLN A 91 11.45 -9.63 -0.41
C GLN A 91 12.33 -8.42 -0.16
N GLN A 92 12.96 -7.87 -1.21
CA GLN A 92 13.76 -6.65 -1.10
C GLN A 92 12.93 -5.46 -0.63
N VAL A 93 11.73 -5.27 -1.19
CA VAL A 93 10.81 -4.21 -0.74
C VAL A 93 10.35 -4.42 0.71
N MET A 94 10.09 -5.67 1.12
CA MET A 94 9.74 -5.97 2.50
C MET A 94 10.88 -5.63 3.47
N LYS A 95 12.11 -5.94 3.12
CA LYS A 95 13.30 -5.60 3.94
C LYS A 95 13.50 -4.09 4.11
N LEU A 96 13.08 -3.25 3.16
CA LEU A 96 13.15 -1.80 3.33
C LEU A 96 12.36 -1.32 4.56
N ARG A 97 11.27 -2.00 4.91
CA ARG A 97 10.44 -1.66 6.08
C ARG A 97 11.19 -1.89 7.40
N GLU A 98 12.13 -2.83 7.42
CA GLU A 98 12.92 -3.17 8.61
C GLU A 98 14.02 -2.13 8.89
N LEU A 99 14.41 -1.35 7.87
CA LEU A 99 15.46 -0.33 7.99
C LEU A 99 15.00 0.97 8.63
N MET A 100 13.69 1.20 8.65
CA MET A 100 13.11 2.46 9.08
C MET A 100 12.05 2.27 10.17
N PRO A 101 11.83 3.28 11.03
CA PRO A 101 10.79 3.20 12.05
C PRO A 101 9.39 3.10 11.43
N LEU A 102 8.42 2.65 12.22
CA LEU A 102 7.01 2.48 11.83
C LEU A 102 6.35 3.75 11.28
N SER A 103 6.96 4.91 11.53
CA SER A 103 6.51 6.19 10.97
C SER A 103 6.77 6.36 9.47
N VAL A 104 7.55 5.47 8.86
CA VAL A 104 7.79 5.45 7.41
C VAL A 104 6.98 4.34 6.78
N ASN A 105 6.08 4.72 5.89
CA ASN A 105 5.27 3.78 5.14
C ASN A 105 5.89 3.52 3.77
N ILE A 106 6.00 2.24 3.41
CA ILE A 106 6.58 1.78 2.15
C ILE A 106 5.55 0.90 1.45
N ALA A 107 5.15 1.29 0.26
CA ALA A 107 4.17 0.57 -0.53
C ALA A 107 4.52 0.59 -2.02
N ILE A 108 3.98 -0.37 -2.75
CA ILE A 108 4.01 -0.37 -4.21
C ILE A 108 2.63 0.01 -4.69
N ASN A 109 2.54 1.16 -5.37
CA ASN A 109 1.33 1.64 -5.99
C ASN A 109 1.54 1.68 -7.50
N ASN A 110 0.78 0.88 -8.24
CA ASN A 110 0.99 0.64 -9.65
C ASN A 110 2.47 0.23 -9.93
N LYS A 111 3.21 0.96 -10.74
CA LYS A 111 4.63 0.71 -11.05
C LYS A 111 5.57 1.63 -10.26
N THR A 112 5.15 2.10 -9.09
CA THR A 112 5.92 3.05 -8.31
C THR A 112 6.12 2.53 -6.88
N LEU A 113 7.35 2.52 -6.41
CA LEU A 113 7.70 2.36 -5.01
C LEU A 113 7.47 3.70 -4.31
N GLU A 114 6.46 3.76 -3.45
CA GLU A 114 6.14 4.94 -2.66
C GLU A 114 6.71 4.81 -1.26
N VAL A 115 7.49 5.79 -0.85
CA VAL A 115 8.07 5.90 0.49
C VAL A 115 7.59 7.20 1.09
N SER A 116 6.70 7.13 2.08
CA SER A 116 6.02 8.27 2.66
C SER A 116 6.13 8.30 4.18
N TYR A 117 6.10 9.49 4.74
CA TYR A 117 6.11 9.67 6.20
C TYR A 117 4.68 9.64 6.73
N THR A 118 4.41 8.79 7.74
CA THR A 118 3.07 8.56 8.29
C THR A 118 2.51 9.81 9.00
N ASN A 119 3.38 10.70 9.47
CA ASN A 119 3.01 11.93 10.20
C ASN A 119 3.12 13.19 9.33
N SER A 120 2.86 13.12 8.03
CA SER A 120 2.84 14.32 7.21
C SER A 120 1.66 15.22 7.62
N SER A 121 1.91 16.08 8.60
CA SER A 121 0.99 17.17 8.96
C SER A 121 0.66 17.98 7.70
N GLY A 122 -0.63 18.06 7.36
CA GLY A 122 -1.12 18.75 6.16
C GLY A 122 -1.51 17.86 4.98
N ALA A 123 -1.39 16.53 5.07
CA ALA A 123 -1.99 15.64 4.08
C ALA A 123 -3.53 15.76 4.13
N LYS A 124 -4.15 15.86 2.95
CA LYS A 124 -5.62 15.88 2.84
C LYS A 124 -6.16 14.57 3.40
N LYS A 125 -6.90 14.65 4.49
CA LYS A 125 -7.58 13.49 5.08
C LYS A 125 -8.90 13.24 4.37
N ILE A 126 -9.23 11.96 4.15
CA ILE A 126 -10.56 11.54 3.71
C ILE A 126 -11.33 11.09 4.94
N ILE A 127 -12.46 11.74 5.20
CA ILE A 127 -13.34 11.40 6.31
C ILE A 127 -14.20 10.21 5.92
N ILE A 128 -14.16 9.15 6.73
CA ILE A 128 -14.99 7.96 6.59
C ILE A 128 -16.00 7.94 7.74
N SER A 129 -17.26 8.19 7.42
CA SER A 129 -18.38 8.24 8.36
C SER A 129 -19.60 7.56 7.75
N GLY A 130 -20.67 7.42 8.53
CA GLY A 130 -21.96 6.95 7.99
C GLY A 130 -22.47 7.81 6.83
N ASP A 131 -22.25 9.11 6.90
CA ASP A 131 -22.67 10.07 5.88
C ASP A 131 -21.79 10.05 4.62
N SER A 132 -20.52 9.59 4.76
CA SER A 132 -19.59 9.43 3.63
C SER A 132 -19.52 7.99 3.07
N GLY A 133 -20.47 7.14 3.43
CA GLY A 133 -20.64 5.80 2.87
C GLY A 133 -20.01 4.68 3.70
N MET A 134 -19.73 4.90 4.99
CA MET A 134 -19.34 3.80 5.89
C MET A 134 -20.53 2.87 6.14
N ILE A 135 -20.32 1.57 5.96
CA ILE A 135 -21.32 0.53 6.17
C ILE A 135 -21.02 -0.20 7.47
N GLY A 136 -21.99 -0.19 8.38
CA GLY A 136 -21.87 -0.88 9.67
C GLY A 136 -21.00 -0.15 10.67
N THR A 137 -20.30 -0.92 11.51
CA THR A 137 -19.46 -0.39 12.59
C THR A 137 -18.00 -0.81 12.36
N PRO A 138 -17.04 0.11 12.52
CA PRO A 138 -15.62 -0.23 12.44
C PRO A 138 -15.24 -1.34 13.41
N LYS A 139 -14.34 -2.23 13.01
CA LYS A 139 -13.82 -3.31 13.86
C LYS A 139 -12.37 -3.05 14.20
N PRO A 140 -12.03 -2.74 15.47
CA PRO A 140 -10.64 -2.57 15.87
C PRO A 140 -9.86 -3.87 15.70
N THR A 141 -8.58 -3.77 15.39
CA THR A 141 -7.61 -4.87 15.33
C THR A 141 -6.38 -4.49 16.13
N SER A 142 -5.46 -5.42 16.34
CA SER A 142 -4.20 -5.15 17.04
C SER A 142 -3.30 -4.12 16.35
N THR A 143 -3.47 -3.90 15.04
CA THR A 143 -2.60 -3.04 14.22
C THR A 143 -3.36 -1.91 13.52
N GLY A 144 -4.66 -1.74 13.80
CA GLY A 144 -5.47 -0.72 13.16
C GLY A 144 -6.96 -0.98 13.24
N CYS A 145 -7.68 -0.77 12.15
CA CYS A 145 -9.13 -0.90 12.12
C CYS A 145 -9.60 -1.42 10.75
N ILE A 146 -10.61 -2.28 10.75
CA ILE A 146 -11.29 -2.73 9.54
C ILE A 146 -12.58 -1.92 9.40
N VAL A 147 -12.72 -1.27 8.26
CA VAL A 147 -13.90 -0.47 7.91
C VAL A 147 -14.46 -0.95 6.58
N THR A 148 -15.77 -1.14 6.52
CA THR A 148 -16.48 -1.41 5.26
C THR A 148 -17.09 -0.12 4.75
N ILE A 149 -16.84 0.21 3.50
CA ILE A 149 -17.34 1.44 2.87
C ILE A 149 -17.97 1.15 1.52
N LEU A 150 -18.83 2.04 1.06
CA LEU A 150 -19.22 2.10 -0.34
C LEU A 150 -17.97 2.38 -1.20
N LEU A 151 -18.04 1.92 -2.45
CA LEU A 151 -16.95 2.09 -3.37
C LEU A 151 -16.56 3.57 -3.54
N ASN A 152 -15.32 3.89 -3.18
CA ASN A 152 -14.79 5.24 -3.30
C ASN A 152 -13.48 5.23 -4.11
N PRO A 153 -13.50 5.71 -5.36
CA PRO A 153 -12.33 5.67 -6.25
C PRO A 153 -11.22 6.64 -5.84
N THR A 154 -11.47 7.54 -4.90
CA THR A 154 -10.45 8.47 -4.39
C THR A 154 -9.54 7.85 -3.34
N LEU A 155 -9.93 6.70 -2.79
CA LEU A 155 -9.11 5.96 -1.83
C LEU A 155 -8.03 5.14 -2.55
N SER A 156 -6.83 5.32 -2.11
CA SER A 156 -5.67 4.55 -2.58
C SER A 156 -4.81 4.10 -1.40
N ILE A 157 -3.85 3.23 -1.65
CA ILE A 157 -2.85 2.86 -0.65
C ILE A 157 -2.13 4.13 -0.20
N ASN A 158 -1.85 4.26 1.09
CA ASN A 158 -1.24 5.44 1.74
C ASN A 158 -2.12 6.71 1.78
N THR A 159 -3.41 6.60 1.53
CA THR A 159 -4.33 7.71 1.76
C THR A 159 -4.56 7.89 3.26
N PHE A 160 -4.42 9.12 3.75
CA PHE A 160 -4.78 9.45 5.13
C PHE A 160 -6.30 9.43 5.27
N ILE A 161 -6.78 8.67 6.22
CA ILE A 161 -8.20 8.57 6.53
C ILE A 161 -8.45 9.00 7.98
N GLU A 162 -9.61 9.57 8.20
CA GLU A 162 -10.14 9.86 9.53
C GLU A 162 -11.47 9.12 9.67
N ILE A 163 -11.55 8.23 10.65
CA ILE A 163 -12.76 7.47 10.91
C ILE A 163 -13.63 8.24 11.89
N GLN A 164 -14.88 8.49 11.54
CA GLN A 164 -15.87 9.11 12.41
C GLN A 164 -17.02 8.12 12.64
N SER A 165 -17.02 7.47 13.81
CA SER A 165 -18.03 6.49 14.19
C SER A 165 -18.84 6.98 15.40
N LYS A 166 -20.17 7.06 15.23
CA LYS A 166 -21.08 7.37 16.34
C LYS A 166 -21.13 6.26 17.40
N LYS A 167 -20.88 5.00 17.00
CA LYS A 167 -20.94 3.84 17.90
C LYS A 167 -19.59 3.55 18.61
N LEU A 168 -18.48 3.97 18.04
CA LEU A 168 -17.14 3.78 18.57
C LEU A 168 -16.33 5.09 18.51
N PRO A 169 -16.68 6.08 19.34
CA PRO A 169 -16.04 7.39 19.29
C PRO A 169 -14.53 7.36 19.64
N GLN A 170 -14.06 6.32 20.34
CA GLN A 170 -12.65 6.11 20.61
C GLN A 170 -11.79 5.87 19.35
N LEU A 171 -12.41 5.55 18.22
CA LEU A 171 -11.71 5.38 16.94
C LEU A 171 -11.64 6.67 16.11
N ASN A 172 -12.28 7.74 16.56
CA ASN A 172 -12.34 9.00 15.80
C ASN A 172 -11.01 9.76 15.75
N ALA A 173 -9.97 9.27 16.41
CA ALA A 173 -8.64 9.88 16.47
C ALA A 173 -7.53 9.05 15.81
N LEU A 174 -7.90 7.96 15.15
CA LEU A 174 -6.94 7.07 14.48
C LEU A 174 -6.58 7.55 13.07
#